data_11b73c988526842971b5b1d4b3027803
#
_entry.id   11b73c988526842971b5b1d4b3027803
#
_cell.length_a   1.000
_cell.length_b   1.000
_cell.length_c   1.000
_cell.angle_alpha   90.00
_cell.angle_beta   90.00
_cell.angle_gamma   90.00
#
_symmetry.space_group_name_H-M   'P 1'
#
loop_
_entity.id
_entity.type
_entity.pdbx_description
1 polymer ?
#
loop_
_entity_poly.entity_id
_entity_poly.type
_entity_poly.pdbx_seq_one_letter_code
_entity_poly.pdbx_strand_id
1 'polypeptide(L)'
;TTMPFTLVTDAMVGFNPDEEYVYVSVGSETWIIGKIRLEEFMKEAKMEDYKVLKTVKGSEFEGKKYTHPLLGNISGLEKMSKQENYHITIAEKFVDVNAGTGIVHLSPANGEDDYNIAMKRKVEIFSPIDDEVKFTEDAGKYAGMFVRDADEEIVRDVKEKNALVRIGKIKHKYPLCWRSQHKLVWLARREYFYMLDRLGDKAINAAQKVEYFFDQPKNRFLKIIKEKHPWCISRERFWGCPLPIWKCTECENIERLFSRKEIVDMADDLPDGPNFELHRPWIDKISIKCKKCNAKMQREEFVLDTWHNSGAAPFASLSDDEYEKTIPAPFFTEGIDQTRGWAYTLLIENVIFNNKAISPYNSFLFQGHVLDEKGNKMSKSTGNVLDAADLLDKYPVDLV
;
A
#
# COMPACT_ATOMS: atom_id res chain seq x y z
N THR A 1 -19.11 7.35 3.14
CA THR A 1 -17.95 6.51 3.47
C THR A 1 -18.33 5.38 4.41
N THR A 2 -17.57 4.30 4.40
CA THR A 2 -17.66 3.20 5.39
C THR A 2 -16.69 3.39 6.56
N MET A 3 -15.85 4.40 6.47
CA MET A 3 -14.83 4.74 7.45
C MET A 3 -14.84 6.25 7.70
N PRO A 4 -15.64 6.75 8.65
CA PRO A 4 -15.79 8.19 8.90
C PRO A 4 -14.47 8.92 9.13
N PHE A 5 -13.47 8.30 9.75
CA PHE A 5 -12.16 8.90 9.99
C PHE A 5 -11.46 9.39 8.70
N THR A 6 -11.77 8.78 7.53
CA THR A 6 -11.21 9.22 6.26
C THR A 6 -11.69 10.60 5.80
N LEU A 7 -12.75 11.14 6.41
CA LEU A 7 -13.16 12.53 6.18
C LEU A 7 -12.12 13.54 6.68
N VAL A 8 -11.31 13.16 7.67
CA VAL A 8 -10.21 14.04 8.15
C VAL A 8 -9.14 14.26 7.07
N THR A 9 -9.01 13.32 6.15
CA THR A 9 -8.00 13.31 5.08
C THR A 9 -8.62 13.47 3.68
N ASP A 10 -9.87 13.92 3.61
CA ASP A 10 -10.58 14.19 2.35
C ASP A 10 -9.89 15.29 1.55
N ALA A 11 -9.69 15.07 0.28
CA ALA A 11 -9.01 16.02 -0.62
C ALA A 11 -9.83 16.37 -1.87
N MET A 12 -10.65 15.45 -2.34
CA MET A 12 -11.40 15.59 -3.59
C MET A 12 -12.73 14.85 -3.52
N VAL A 13 -13.64 15.19 -4.42
CA VAL A 13 -14.91 14.48 -4.62
C VAL A 13 -15.03 14.06 -6.09
N GLY A 14 -15.24 12.76 -6.31
CA GLY A 14 -15.27 12.13 -7.63
C GLY A 14 -16.68 11.94 -8.20
N PHE A 15 -16.79 12.21 -9.49
CA PHE A 15 -17.96 11.95 -10.32
C PHE A 15 -17.56 11.06 -11.52
N ASN A 16 -18.45 10.18 -11.96
CA ASN A 16 -18.20 9.44 -13.19
C ASN A 16 -18.54 10.33 -14.41
N PRO A 17 -17.57 10.61 -15.30
CA PRO A 17 -17.78 11.56 -16.42
C PRO A 17 -18.85 11.11 -17.40
N ASP A 18 -19.03 9.81 -17.58
CA ASP A 18 -19.91 9.23 -18.60
C ASP A 18 -21.35 9.07 -18.09
N GLU A 19 -21.61 9.24 -16.80
CA GLU A 19 -22.88 9.04 -16.13
C GLU A 19 -23.67 10.34 -15.91
N GLU A 20 -24.98 10.22 -15.67
CA GLU A 20 -25.86 11.35 -15.41
C GLU A 20 -26.09 11.56 -13.91
N TYR A 21 -26.10 12.81 -13.52
CA TYR A 21 -26.41 13.28 -12.15
C TYR A 21 -27.58 14.26 -12.19
N VAL A 22 -28.37 14.23 -11.13
CA VAL A 22 -29.54 15.09 -11.00
C VAL A 22 -29.35 16.07 -9.85
N TYR A 23 -29.78 17.31 -10.06
CA TYR A 23 -29.99 18.27 -9.00
C TYR A 23 -31.40 18.09 -8.48
N VAL A 24 -31.57 17.86 -7.20
CA VAL A 24 -32.84 17.52 -6.56
C VAL A 24 -33.09 18.49 -5.44
N SER A 25 -34.22 19.18 -5.47
CA SER A 25 -34.72 20.02 -4.36
C SER A 25 -35.28 19.11 -3.28
N VAL A 26 -34.76 19.25 -2.05
CA VAL A 26 -35.19 18.52 -0.85
C VAL A 26 -35.35 19.54 0.28
N GLY A 27 -36.60 19.92 0.61
CA GLY A 27 -36.83 21.00 1.52
C GLY A 27 -36.23 22.31 1.03
N SER A 28 -35.37 22.93 1.84
CA SER A 28 -34.64 24.17 1.49
C SER A 28 -33.30 23.94 0.80
N GLU A 29 -32.90 22.68 0.60
CA GLU A 29 -31.58 22.30 0.03
C GLU A 29 -31.69 21.82 -1.42
N THR A 30 -30.57 21.84 -2.12
CA THR A 30 -30.41 21.17 -3.42
C THR A 30 -29.33 20.13 -3.31
N TRP A 31 -29.69 18.87 -3.49
CA TRP A 31 -28.77 17.74 -3.48
C TRP A 31 -28.34 17.35 -4.88
N ILE A 32 -27.13 16.76 -4.99
CA ILE A 32 -26.62 16.18 -6.24
C ILE A 32 -26.52 14.68 -6.02
N ILE A 33 -27.15 13.89 -6.88
CA ILE A 33 -27.23 12.44 -6.77
C ILE A 33 -27.06 11.82 -8.16
N GLY A 34 -26.38 10.69 -8.27
CA GLY A 34 -26.37 9.90 -9.50
C GLY A 34 -27.81 9.54 -9.93
N LYS A 35 -28.16 9.81 -11.16
CA LYS A 35 -29.54 9.63 -11.65
C LYS A 35 -30.05 8.21 -11.43
N ILE A 36 -29.18 7.21 -11.63
CA ILE A 36 -29.53 5.79 -11.42
C ILE A 36 -29.84 5.46 -9.97
N ARG A 37 -29.28 6.23 -9.00
CA ARG A 37 -29.45 6.03 -7.55
C ARG A 37 -30.58 6.83 -6.94
N LEU A 38 -31.18 7.76 -7.69
CA LEU A 38 -32.10 8.73 -7.13
C LEU A 38 -33.21 8.10 -6.29
N GLU A 39 -34.02 7.25 -6.88
CA GLU A 39 -35.21 6.69 -6.23
C GLU A 39 -34.83 5.83 -4.99
N GLU A 40 -33.83 4.97 -5.16
CA GLU A 40 -33.37 4.11 -4.07
C GLU A 40 -32.73 4.91 -2.94
N PHE A 41 -31.89 5.89 -3.27
CA PHE A 41 -31.26 6.75 -2.27
C PHE A 41 -32.28 7.61 -1.50
N MET A 42 -33.25 8.20 -2.19
CA MET A 42 -34.31 9.00 -1.54
C MET A 42 -35.16 8.14 -0.60
N LYS A 43 -35.49 6.92 -0.99
CA LYS A 43 -36.16 5.95 -0.12
C LYS A 43 -35.29 5.60 1.10
N GLU A 44 -34.02 5.34 0.90
CA GLU A 44 -33.05 5.08 1.97
C GLU A 44 -32.90 6.26 2.92
N ALA A 45 -32.89 7.49 2.41
CA ALA A 45 -32.83 8.73 3.18
C ALA A 45 -34.17 9.09 3.85
N LYS A 46 -35.25 8.34 3.55
CA LYS A 46 -36.64 8.62 4.03
C LYS A 46 -37.15 9.99 3.59
N MET A 47 -36.79 10.40 2.37
CA MET A 47 -37.22 11.65 1.75
C MET A 47 -38.25 11.36 0.66
N GLU A 48 -39.52 11.61 0.96
CA GLU A 48 -40.63 11.33 0.00
C GLU A 48 -40.96 12.54 -0.86
N ASP A 49 -40.78 13.75 -0.34
CA ASP A 49 -41.06 15.01 -1.05
C ASP A 49 -39.75 15.59 -1.64
N TYR A 50 -39.56 15.39 -2.94
CA TYR A 50 -38.43 15.95 -3.67
C TYR A 50 -38.81 16.27 -5.13
N LYS A 51 -38.06 17.17 -5.74
CA LYS A 51 -38.27 17.58 -7.13
C LYS A 51 -36.94 17.61 -7.88
N VAL A 52 -36.88 16.89 -9.00
CA VAL A 52 -35.73 16.98 -9.92
C VAL A 52 -35.77 18.35 -10.61
N LEU A 53 -34.69 19.10 -10.49
CA LEU A 53 -34.52 20.42 -11.08
C LEU A 53 -33.86 20.36 -12.45
N LYS A 54 -32.78 19.61 -12.58
CA LYS A 54 -32.03 19.42 -13.84
C LYS A 54 -31.20 18.14 -13.80
N THR A 55 -30.84 17.68 -14.98
CA THR A 55 -29.90 16.57 -15.19
C THR A 55 -28.66 17.10 -15.90
N VAL A 56 -27.48 16.64 -15.50
CA VAL A 56 -26.18 17.02 -16.05
C VAL A 56 -25.28 15.79 -16.18
N LYS A 57 -24.26 15.86 -17.03
CA LYS A 57 -23.23 14.83 -17.10
C LYS A 57 -22.21 15.00 -15.96
N GLY A 58 -21.64 13.89 -15.48
CA GLY A 58 -20.60 13.93 -14.45
C GLY A 58 -19.36 14.71 -14.88
N SER A 59 -19.05 14.77 -16.18
CA SER A 59 -17.97 15.59 -16.73
C SER A 59 -18.12 17.10 -16.45
N GLU A 60 -19.35 17.59 -16.21
CA GLU A 60 -19.59 19.01 -15.89
C GLU A 60 -19.14 19.40 -14.47
N PHE A 61 -18.81 18.42 -13.63
CA PHE A 61 -18.32 18.67 -12.28
C PHE A 61 -16.81 18.82 -12.18
N GLU A 62 -16.05 18.59 -13.27
CA GLU A 62 -14.59 18.73 -13.23
C GLU A 62 -14.15 20.11 -12.75
N GLY A 63 -13.25 20.16 -11.77
CA GLY A 63 -12.55 21.37 -11.30
C GLY A 63 -13.37 22.33 -10.44
N LYS A 64 -14.57 21.97 -9.95
CA LYS A 64 -15.37 22.85 -9.09
C LYS A 64 -14.89 22.74 -7.65
N LYS A 65 -14.74 23.87 -6.97
CA LYS A 65 -14.44 23.95 -5.53
C LYS A 65 -15.65 23.57 -4.69
N TYR A 66 -15.40 22.90 -3.56
CA TYR A 66 -16.39 22.67 -2.50
C TYR A 66 -15.82 23.05 -1.14
N THR A 67 -16.70 23.25 -0.17
CA THR A 67 -16.34 23.50 1.23
C THR A 67 -16.49 22.22 2.01
N HIS A 68 -15.40 21.76 2.62
CA HIS A 68 -15.41 20.58 3.46
C HIS A 68 -16.17 20.84 4.77
N PRO A 69 -17.10 19.97 5.21
CA PRO A 69 -17.96 20.24 6.38
C PRO A 69 -17.18 20.37 7.70
N LEU A 70 -16.04 19.70 7.84
CA LEU A 70 -15.21 19.73 9.05
C LEU A 70 -14.04 20.71 8.97
N LEU A 71 -14.00 21.62 8.01
CA LEU A 71 -12.83 22.47 7.76
C LEU A 71 -12.39 23.23 9.03
N GLY A 72 -13.29 23.79 9.81
CA GLY A 72 -12.95 24.49 11.06
C GLY A 72 -12.55 23.60 12.24
N ASN A 73 -12.66 22.27 12.11
CA ASN A 73 -12.30 21.33 13.17
C ASN A 73 -10.88 20.74 12.98
N ILE A 74 -10.28 20.86 11.78
CA ILE A 74 -9.05 20.22 11.37
C ILE A 74 -8.04 21.27 10.92
N SER A 75 -7.10 21.64 11.80
CA SER A 75 -6.16 22.74 11.58
C SER A 75 -5.27 22.55 10.33
N GLY A 76 -4.76 21.34 10.09
CA GLY A 76 -3.97 21.04 8.91
C GLY A 76 -4.77 21.12 7.61
N LEU A 77 -6.04 20.74 7.64
CA LEU A 77 -6.92 20.79 6.46
C LEU A 77 -7.25 22.23 6.03
N GLU A 78 -7.29 23.16 6.96
CA GLU A 78 -7.42 24.60 6.64
C GLU A 78 -6.26 25.12 5.80
N LYS A 79 -5.06 24.63 6.04
CA LYS A 79 -3.88 24.95 5.23
C LYS A 79 -3.98 24.33 3.84
N MET A 80 -4.38 23.06 3.76
CA MET A 80 -4.54 22.33 2.49
C MET A 80 -5.62 22.96 1.61
N SER A 81 -6.74 23.35 2.19
CA SER A 81 -7.90 23.92 1.47
C SER A 81 -7.58 25.22 0.70
N LYS A 82 -6.50 25.91 1.06
CA LYS A 82 -6.03 27.13 0.36
C LYS A 82 -5.37 26.83 -0.97
N GLN A 83 -4.96 25.59 -1.22
CA GLN A 83 -4.35 25.17 -2.49
C GLN A 83 -5.42 25.13 -3.59
N GLU A 84 -5.04 25.48 -4.81
CA GLU A 84 -5.95 25.53 -5.95
C GLU A 84 -6.54 24.16 -6.30
N ASN A 85 -5.74 23.10 -6.19
CA ASN A 85 -6.09 21.72 -6.53
C ASN A 85 -6.62 20.88 -5.35
N TYR A 86 -6.92 21.51 -4.19
CA TYR A 86 -7.47 20.84 -3.00
C TYR A 86 -8.95 21.18 -2.81
N HIS A 87 -9.76 20.28 -2.28
CA HIS A 87 -11.23 20.40 -2.16
C HIS A 87 -11.88 20.78 -3.49
N ILE A 88 -11.55 20.03 -4.52
CA ILE A 88 -12.13 20.13 -5.86
C ILE A 88 -12.90 18.87 -6.24
N THR A 89 -13.89 19.05 -7.09
CA THR A 89 -14.56 17.91 -7.72
C THR A 89 -13.76 17.46 -8.95
N ILE A 90 -13.76 16.15 -9.20
CA ILE A 90 -13.04 15.53 -10.31
C ILE A 90 -13.92 14.56 -11.08
N ALA A 91 -13.67 14.39 -12.36
CA ALA A 91 -14.38 13.47 -13.23
C ALA A 91 -13.48 12.25 -13.52
N GLU A 92 -13.76 11.10 -12.88
CA GLU A 92 -12.95 9.88 -12.99
C GLU A 92 -13.83 8.63 -13.19
N LYS A 93 -13.43 7.77 -14.13
CA LYS A 93 -14.24 6.59 -14.54
C LYS A 93 -14.34 5.48 -13.48
N PHE A 94 -13.45 5.46 -12.48
CA PHE A 94 -13.50 4.46 -11.41
C PHE A 94 -14.69 4.65 -10.45
N VAL A 95 -15.34 5.81 -10.47
CA VAL A 95 -16.48 6.11 -9.59
C VAL A 95 -17.65 5.18 -9.89
N ASP A 96 -18.01 4.34 -8.92
CA ASP A 96 -19.16 3.45 -9.01
C ASP A 96 -20.45 4.21 -8.73
N VAL A 97 -21.23 4.42 -9.74
CA VAL A 97 -22.54 5.12 -9.65
C VAL A 97 -23.65 4.28 -9.03
N ASN A 98 -23.43 2.98 -8.80
CA ASN A 98 -24.43 2.08 -8.22
C ASN A 98 -24.36 2.05 -6.68
N ALA A 99 -23.41 2.74 -6.08
CA ALA A 99 -23.20 2.76 -4.63
C ALA A 99 -23.47 4.16 -4.03
N GLY A 100 -24.08 4.21 -2.85
CA GLY A 100 -24.36 5.46 -2.12
C GLY A 100 -25.13 6.46 -2.94
N THR A 101 -24.56 7.65 -3.12
CA THR A 101 -25.12 8.74 -3.95
C THR A 101 -24.63 8.69 -5.40
N GLY A 102 -23.81 7.72 -5.78
CA GLY A 102 -23.10 7.74 -7.07
C GLY A 102 -21.93 8.74 -7.12
N ILE A 103 -21.59 9.33 -5.98
CA ILE A 103 -20.50 10.29 -5.80
C ILE A 103 -19.58 9.73 -4.71
N VAL A 104 -18.28 9.87 -4.85
CA VAL A 104 -17.31 9.36 -3.87
C VAL A 104 -16.40 10.47 -3.38
N HIS A 105 -16.15 10.52 -2.07
CA HIS A 105 -15.07 11.34 -1.55
C HIS A 105 -13.75 10.58 -1.69
N LEU A 106 -12.67 11.30 -1.94
CA LEU A 106 -11.33 10.72 -2.10
C LEU A 106 -10.43 11.17 -0.95
N SER A 107 -9.87 10.17 -0.28
CA SER A 107 -8.90 10.33 0.78
C SER A 107 -7.55 9.72 0.36
N PRO A 108 -6.65 10.49 -0.25
CA PRO A 108 -5.37 9.99 -0.78
C PRO A 108 -4.46 9.35 0.26
N ALA A 109 -4.62 9.70 1.52
CA ALA A 109 -3.89 9.08 2.62
C ALA A 109 -4.38 7.67 2.97
N ASN A 110 -5.60 7.28 2.54
CA ASN A 110 -6.29 6.09 3.03
C ASN A 110 -6.85 5.18 1.92
N GLY A 111 -6.65 5.51 0.66
CA GLY A 111 -7.09 4.72 -0.50
C GLY A 111 -6.04 4.68 -1.61
N GLU A 112 -5.78 3.50 -2.18
CA GLU A 112 -4.77 3.32 -3.23
C GLU A 112 -5.17 4.05 -4.52
N ASP A 113 -6.42 3.91 -4.96
CA ASP A 113 -6.93 4.59 -6.14
C ASP A 113 -6.93 6.11 -5.94
N ASP A 114 -7.35 6.57 -4.75
CA ASP A 114 -7.35 7.97 -4.35
C ASP A 114 -5.93 8.56 -4.36
N TYR A 115 -4.96 7.78 -3.83
CA TYR A 115 -3.53 8.14 -3.85
C TYR A 115 -3.02 8.31 -5.28
N ASN A 116 -3.28 7.33 -6.15
CA ASN A 116 -2.82 7.35 -7.54
C ASN A 116 -3.39 8.56 -8.31
N ILE A 117 -4.66 8.89 -8.06
CA ILE A 117 -5.31 10.07 -8.65
C ILE A 117 -4.68 11.35 -8.12
N ALA A 118 -4.45 11.45 -6.81
CA ALA A 118 -3.80 12.60 -6.21
C ALA A 118 -2.40 12.83 -6.78
N MET A 119 -1.60 11.78 -6.92
CA MET A 119 -0.27 11.86 -7.53
C MET A 119 -0.33 12.33 -9.00
N LYS A 120 -1.26 11.80 -9.80
CA LYS A 120 -1.47 12.20 -11.19
C LYS A 120 -1.87 13.67 -11.31
N ARG A 121 -2.70 14.15 -10.37
CA ARG A 121 -3.23 15.52 -10.33
C ARG A 121 -2.35 16.49 -9.51
N LYS A 122 -1.22 15.99 -8.95
CA LYS A 122 -0.29 16.76 -8.09
C LYS A 122 -0.98 17.37 -6.88
N VAL A 123 -1.94 16.66 -6.30
CA VAL A 123 -2.59 17.02 -5.04
C VAL A 123 -1.70 16.56 -3.89
N GLU A 124 -1.44 17.46 -2.95
CA GLU A 124 -0.66 17.13 -1.77
C GLU A 124 -1.41 16.13 -0.87
N ILE A 125 -0.69 15.13 -0.34
CA ILE A 125 -1.28 14.11 0.51
C ILE A 125 -1.20 14.55 1.96
N PHE A 126 -2.34 14.84 2.54
CA PHE A 126 -2.49 15.17 3.95
C PHE A 126 -2.77 13.88 4.75
N SER A 127 -1.82 13.47 5.58
CA SER A 127 -1.89 12.25 6.39
C SER A 127 -1.53 12.56 7.85
N PRO A 128 -2.42 13.17 8.64
CA PRO A 128 -2.16 13.54 10.03
C PRO A 128 -2.38 12.33 10.97
N ILE A 129 -1.71 11.23 10.71
CA ILE A 129 -1.83 9.98 11.46
C ILE A 129 -0.42 9.46 11.75
N ASP A 130 -0.13 9.19 13.01
CA ASP A 130 1.16 8.70 13.50
C ASP A 130 1.32 7.16 13.37
N ASP A 131 2.43 6.64 13.89
CA ASP A 131 2.77 5.21 13.82
C ASP A 131 1.92 4.35 14.76
N GLU A 132 1.29 4.94 15.77
CA GLU A 132 0.33 4.28 16.65
C GLU A 132 -1.11 4.29 16.08
N VAL A 133 -1.27 4.79 14.84
CA VAL A 133 -2.57 4.96 14.17
C VAL A 133 -3.47 5.94 14.93
N LYS A 134 -2.87 6.94 15.58
CA LYS A 134 -3.55 8.06 16.21
C LYS A 134 -3.44 9.31 15.37
N PHE A 135 -4.41 10.20 15.48
CA PHE A 135 -4.34 11.49 14.86
C PHE A 135 -3.29 12.39 15.51
N THR A 136 -2.47 13.05 14.68
CA THR A 136 -1.49 14.06 15.12
C THR A 136 -2.18 15.41 15.39
N GLU A 137 -1.42 16.39 15.90
CA GLU A 137 -1.90 17.75 16.17
C GLU A 137 -2.51 18.43 14.94
N ASP A 138 -2.08 18.08 13.72
CA ASP A 138 -2.64 18.61 12.48
C ASP A 138 -4.09 18.19 12.22
N ALA A 139 -4.57 17.13 12.89
CA ALA A 139 -5.98 16.73 12.86
C ALA A 139 -6.88 17.61 13.77
N GLY A 140 -6.29 18.58 14.46
CA GLY A 140 -7.01 19.57 15.27
C GLY A 140 -7.83 18.93 16.39
N LYS A 141 -9.15 19.07 16.34
CA LYS A 141 -10.07 18.55 17.37
C LYS A 141 -9.88 17.05 17.66
N TYR A 142 -9.46 16.27 16.67
CA TYR A 142 -9.33 14.82 16.79
C TYR A 142 -7.92 14.35 17.21
N ALA A 143 -6.99 15.28 17.48
CA ALA A 143 -5.61 14.97 17.88
C ALA A 143 -5.53 14.00 19.07
N GLY A 144 -4.61 13.04 18.99
CA GLY A 144 -4.40 12.00 20.01
C GLY A 144 -5.39 10.85 20.01
N MET A 145 -6.50 10.94 19.28
CA MET A 145 -7.49 9.86 19.20
C MET A 145 -7.00 8.75 18.25
N PHE A 146 -7.23 7.49 18.63
CA PHE A 146 -7.11 6.38 17.67
C PHE A 146 -8.15 6.58 16.56
N VAL A 147 -7.74 6.45 15.29
CA VAL A 147 -8.55 6.88 14.14
C VAL A 147 -9.95 6.24 14.11
N ARG A 148 -10.07 4.98 14.53
CA ARG A 148 -11.38 4.28 14.53
C ARG A 148 -12.27 4.67 15.72
N ASP A 149 -11.68 5.12 16.81
CA ASP A 149 -12.43 5.62 17.96
C ASP A 149 -12.99 7.03 17.68
N ALA A 150 -12.34 7.78 16.78
CA ALA A 150 -12.81 9.07 16.33
C ALA A 150 -14.05 9.00 15.40
N ASP A 151 -14.38 7.83 14.84
CA ASP A 151 -15.49 7.67 13.89
C ASP A 151 -16.81 8.25 14.42
N GLU A 152 -17.16 7.98 15.69
CA GLU A 152 -18.41 8.45 16.29
C GLU A 152 -18.43 9.98 16.51
N GLU A 153 -17.28 10.55 16.90
CA GLU A 153 -17.16 11.98 17.10
C GLU A 153 -17.21 12.75 15.78
N ILE A 154 -16.55 12.24 14.75
CA ILE A 154 -16.59 12.80 13.39
C ILE A 154 -18.01 12.81 12.85
N VAL A 155 -18.73 11.70 12.99
CA VAL A 155 -20.14 11.61 12.57
C VAL A 155 -21.03 12.62 13.33
N ARG A 156 -20.80 12.81 14.63
CA ARG A 156 -21.51 13.81 15.44
C ARG A 156 -21.25 15.22 14.91
N ASP A 157 -19.99 15.56 14.63
CA ASP A 157 -19.61 16.88 14.13
C ASP A 157 -20.20 17.16 12.75
N VAL A 158 -20.19 16.18 11.85
CA VAL A 158 -20.85 16.29 10.52
C VAL A 158 -22.34 16.53 10.68
N LYS A 159 -22.99 15.89 11.67
CA LYS A 159 -24.41 16.12 11.99
C LYS A 159 -24.66 17.54 12.53
N GLU A 160 -23.81 18.02 13.43
CA GLU A 160 -23.89 19.37 13.97
C GLU A 160 -23.74 20.47 12.91
N LYS A 161 -22.98 20.18 11.86
CA LYS A 161 -22.82 21.03 10.67
C LYS A 161 -23.96 20.91 9.64
N ASN A 162 -25.01 20.15 9.94
CA ASN A 162 -26.12 19.84 9.03
C ASN A 162 -25.66 19.19 7.71
N ALA A 163 -24.53 18.47 7.72
CA ALA A 163 -23.95 17.83 6.54
C ALA A 163 -24.15 16.30 6.55
N LEU A 164 -24.91 15.77 7.49
CA LEU A 164 -25.22 14.36 7.61
C LEU A 164 -26.61 14.05 7.07
N VAL A 165 -26.69 13.32 5.97
CA VAL A 165 -27.98 12.87 5.41
C VAL A 165 -28.46 11.59 6.10
N ARG A 166 -27.58 10.60 6.26
CA ARG A 166 -27.96 9.28 6.78
C ARG A 166 -26.80 8.54 7.42
N ILE A 167 -27.13 7.74 8.44
CA ILE A 167 -26.24 6.72 8.99
C ILE A 167 -26.85 5.34 8.70
N GLY A 168 -26.05 4.44 8.15
CA GLY A 168 -26.41 3.05 7.90
C GLY A 168 -25.36 2.08 8.41
N LYS A 169 -25.66 0.80 8.33
CA LYS A 169 -24.70 -0.28 8.60
C LYS A 169 -24.60 -1.14 7.36
N ILE A 170 -23.38 -1.46 6.93
CA ILE A 170 -23.13 -2.41 5.86
C ILE A 170 -22.33 -3.61 6.40
N LYS A 171 -22.56 -4.77 5.82
CA LYS A 171 -21.76 -5.97 6.10
C LYS A 171 -20.88 -6.25 4.89
N HIS A 172 -19.59 -6.17 5.07
CA HIS A 172 -18.62 -6.45 4.03
C HIS A 172 -17.41 -7.20 4.58
N LYS A 173 -16.62 -7.81 3.69
CA LYS A 173 -15.32 -8.40 4.05
C LYS A 173 -14.34 -7.28 4.36
N TYR A 174 -13.60 -7.42 5.45
CA TYR A 174 -12.58 -6.45 5.87
C TYR A 174 -11.24 -7.15 6.11
N PRO A 175 -10.12 -6.59 5.65
CA PRO A 175 -8.81 -7.19 5.89
C PRO A 175 -8.42 -7.06 7.36
N LEU A 176 -7.97 -8.17 7.92
CA LEU A 176 -7.49 -8.26 9.29
C LEU A 176 -5.99 -8.53 9.31
N CYS A 177 -5.31 -8.05 10.35
CA CYS A 177 -3.93 -8.42 10.62
C CYS A 177 -3.87 -9.94 10.87
N TRP A 178 -3.05 -10.63 10.09
CA TRP A 178 -2.91 -12.09 10.20
C TRP A 178 -2.43 -12.55 11.58
N ARG A 179 -1.73 -11.68 12.32
CA ARG A 179 -1.16 -11.98 13.64
C ARG A 179 -2.08 -11.56 14.79
N SER A 180 -2.52 -10.30 14.80
CA SER A 180 -3.30 -9.73 15.91
C SER A 180 -4.82 -9.78 15.69
N GLN A 181 -5.28 -10.12 14.48
CA GLN A 181 -6.69 -10.13 14.05
C GLN A 181 -7.39 -8.76 14.15
N HIS A 182 -6.65 -7.68 14.39
CA HIS A 182 -7.20 -6.32 14.33
C HIS A 182 -7.47 -5.89 12.89
N LYS A 183 -8.45 -5.02 12.72
CA LYS A 183 -8.77 -4.40 11.42
C LYS A 183 -7.58 -3.57 10.93
N LEU A 184 -7.18 -3.77 9.68
CA LEU A 184 -6.12 -2.98 9.06
C LEU A 184 -6.61 -1.56 8.76
N VAL A 185 -5.69 -0.62 8.79
CA VAL A 185 -5.90 0.76 8.33
C VAL A 185 -4.92 1.02 7.19
N TRP A 186 -5.43 1.53 6.08
CA TRP A 186 -4.59 1.97 4.96
C TRP A 186 -4.06 3.36 5.26
N LEU A 187 -2.73 3.53 5.17
CA LEU A 187 -2.06 4.79 5.43
C LEU A 187 -1.02 5.06 4.35
N ALA A 188 -1.01 6.28 3.83
CA ALA A 188 0.11 6.75 3.02
C ALA A 188 1.33 6.98 3.91
N ARG A 189 2.43 6.31 3.59
CA ARG A 189 3.70 6.39 4.28
C ARG A 189 4.84 6.68 3.31
N ARG A 190 5.89 7.31 3.80
CA ARG A 190 7.13 7.52 3.06
C ARG A 190 7.99 6.27 3.18
N GLU A 191 8.11 5.52 2.08
CA GLU A 191 8.79 4.24 2.02
C GLU A 191 9.66 4.16 0.76
N TYR A 192 10.52 3.16 0.69
CA TYR A 192 11.36 2.89 -0.47
C TYR A 192 10.77 1.76 -1.31
N PHE A 193 10.68 1.99 -2.62
CA PHE A 193 10.03 1.07 -3.54
C PHE A 193 10.93 0.74 -4.74
N TYR A 194 10.88 -0.51 -5.18
CA TYR A 194 11.22 -0.86 -6.54
C TYR A 194 10.02 -0.57 -7.46
N MET A 195 10.22 0.36 -8.39
CA MET A 195 9.21 0.74 -9.38
C MET A 195 9.21 -0.29 -10.53
N LEU A 196 8.36 -1.29 -10.42
CA LEU A 196 8.38 -2.45 -11.33
C LEU A 196 7.82 -2.15 -12.72
N ASP A 197 7.08 -1.07 -12.89
CA ASP A 197 6.68 -0.54 -14.20
C ASP A 197 7.90 -0.22 -15.08
N ARG A 198 8.99 0.23 -14.48
CA ARG A 198 10.25 0.58 -15.17
C ARG A 198 11.06 -0.62 -15.64
N LEU A 199 10.81 -1.79 -15.08
CA LEU A 199 11.40 -3.05 -15.58
C LEU A 199 10.80 -3.42 -16.94
N GLY A 200 9.70 -2.78 -17.32
CA GLY A 200 9.00 -3.02 -18.56
C GLY A 200 8.58 -4.48 -18.68
N ASP A 201 8.73 -5.01 -19.86
CA ASP A 201 8.38 -6.40 -20.11
C ASP A 201 9.53 -7.39 -19.81
N LYS A 202 10.68 -6.91 -19.28
CA LYS A 202 11.83 -7.78 -18.99
C LYS A 202 11.47 -8.93 -18.04
N ALA A 203 10.77 -8.62 -16.94
CA ALA A 203 10.34 -9.63 -15.97
C ALA A 203 9.31 -10.61 -16.57
N ILE A 204 8.37 -10.12 -17.37
CA ILE A 204 7.38 -10.94 -18.07
C ILE A 204 8.10 -11.87 -19.05
N ASN A 205 9.01 -11.33 -19.86
CA ASN A 205 9.77 -12.08 -20.85
C ASN A 205 10.71 -13.12 -20.20
N ALA A 206 11.28 -12.80 -19.03
CA ALA A 206 12.07 -13.76 -18.26
C ALA A 206 11.20 -14.92 -17.76
N ALA A 207 10.04 -14.60 -17.14
CA ALA A 207 9.12 -15.62 -16.64
C ALA A 207 8.51 -16.50 -17.74
N GLN A 208 8.27 -15.97 -18.92
CA GLN A 208 7.72 -16.74 -20.05
C GLN A 208 8.69 -17.79 -20.60
N LYS A 209 9.98 -17.61 -20.41
CA LYS A 209 11.02 -18.55 -20.85
C LYS A 209 11.22 -19.74 -19.90
N VAL A 210 10.67 -19.66 -18.70
CA VAL A 210 10.75 -20.73 -17.70
C VAL A 210 9.82 -21.87 -18.09
N GLU A 211 10.30 -23.09 -17.95
CA GLU A 211 9.49 -24.31 -18.09
C GLU A 211 8.67 -24.50 -16.80
N TYR A 212 7.35 -24.56 -16.95
CA TYR A 212 6.41 -24.84 -15.85
C TYR A 212 5.72 -26.17 -16.08
N PHE A 213 5.60 -26.99 -15.06
CA PHE A 213 4.99 -28.31 -15.15
C PHE A 213 3.47 -28.27 -15.23
N PHE A 214 2.83 -27.16 -14.78
CA PHE A 214 1.38 -26.99 -14.78
C PHE A 214 1.00 -25.58 -15.23
N ASP A 215 -0.10 -25.49 -16.02
CA ASP A 215 -0.59 -24.22 -16.55
C ASP A 215 -1.23 -23.32 -15.50
N GLN A 216 -1.92 -23.88 -14.51
CA GLN A 216 -2.61 -23.08 -13.49
C GLN A 216 -1.62 -22.22 -12.66
N PRO A 217 -0.56 -22.77 -12.04
CA PRO A 217 0.45 -21.97 -11.35
C PRO A 217 1.16 -20.98 -12.27
N LYS A 218 1.52 -21.41 -13.48
CA LYS A 218 2.13 -20.55 -14.50
C LYS A 218 1.26 -19.31 -14.79
N ASN A 219 -0.01 -19.51 -15.09
CA ASN A 219 -0.92 -18.42 -15.42
C ASN A 219 -1.10 -17.48 -14.23
N ARG A 220 -1.19 -18.01 -13.02
CA ARG A 220 -1.22 -17.23 -11.77
C ARG A 220 0.05 -16.38 -11.62
N PHE A 221 1.22 -16.98 -11.80
CA PHE A 221 2.51 -16.31 -11.67
C PHE A 221 2.68 -15.19 -12.69
N LEU A 222 2.42 -15.49 -13.97
CA LEU A 222 2.48 -14.49 -15.04
C LEU A 222 1.49 -13.34 -14.84
N LYS A 223 0.28 -13.62 -14.29
CA LYS A 223 -0.69 -12.58 -13.96
C LYS A 223 -0.12 -11.63 -12.89
N ILE A 224 0.46 -12.17 -11.82
CA ILE A 224 1.06 -11.38 -10.72
C ILE A 224 2.18 -10.47 -11.26
N ILE A 225 3.07 -10.99 -12.13
CA ILE A 225 4.15 -10.19 -12.72
C ILE A 225 3.60 -9.07 -13.61
N LYS A 226 2.52 -9.34 -14.36
CA LYS A 226 1.86 -8.35 -15.24
C LYS A 226 1.20 -7.21 -14.47
N GLU A 227 0.82 -7.40 -13.23
CA GLU A 227 0.25 -6.36 -12.37
C GLU A 227 1.25 -5.22 -12.13
N LYS A 228 2.55 -5.50 -12.17
CA LYS A 228 3.66 -4.51 -12.04
C LYS A 228 3.51 -3.59 -10.82
N HIS A 229 2.89 -4.07 -9.74
CA HIS A 229 2.75 -3.29 -8.51
C HIS A 229 4.11 -2.88 -7.95
N PRO A 230 4.31 -1.63 -7.54
CA PRO A 230 5.53 -1.22 -6.85
C PRO A 230 5.78 -2.10 -5.64
N TRP A 231 7.03 -2.57 -5.49
CA TRP A 231 7.39 -3.40 -4.35
C TRP A 231 8.07 -2.55 -3.28
N CYS A 232 7.39 -2.37 -2.14
CA CYS A 232 7.97 -1.72 -0.97
C CYS A 232 9.07 -2.60 -0.39
N ILE A 233 10.32 -2.10 -0.42
CA ILE A 233 11.50 -2.82 0.08
C ILE A 233 11.94 -2.38 1.47
N SER A 234 11.41 -1.31 2.01
CA SER A 234 11.67 -0.83 3.37
C SER A 234 10.64 -1.38 4.36
N ARG A 235 11.06 -1.60 5.60
CA ARG A 235 10.19 -2.04 6.69
C ARG A 235 10.52 -1.27 7.95
N GLU A 236 9.49 -0.79 8.64
CA GLU A 236 9.57 -0.18 9.98
C GLU A 236 9.78 -1.28 11.02
N ARG A 237 10.99 -1.84 11.05
CA ARG A 237 11.40 -2.90 11.97
C ARG A 237 12.71 -2.52 12.65
N PHE A 238 12.87 -2.96 13.89
CA PHE A 238 14.13 -2.73 14.60
C PHE A 238 15.23 -3.67 14.07
N TRP A 239 14.94 -4.97 13.99
CA TRP A 239 15.92 -5.98 13.57
C TRP A 239 15.74 -6.40 12.10
N GLY A 240 16.83 -6.47 11.38
CA GLY A 240 16.93 -6.87 9.99
C GLY A 240 18.13 -6.25 9.32
N CYS A 241 18.31 -6.46 8.02
CA CYS A 241 19.35 -5.81 7.23
C CYS A 241 19.03 -4.31 7.12
N PRO A 242 19.82 -3.40 7.71
CA PRO A 242 19.52 -1.97 7.69
C PRO A 242 19.57 -1.40 6.28
N LEU A 243 18.63 -0.51 5.96
CA LEU A 243 18.64 0.19 4.69
C LEU A 243 19.89 1.10 4.60
N PRO A 244 20.75 0.92 3.58
CA PRO A 244 22.06 1.61 3.50
C PRO A 244 21.93 3.03 2.94
N ILE A 245 21.04 3.83 3.49
CA ILE A 245 20.70 5.18 3.02
C ILE A 245 20.80 6.18 4.16
N TRP A 246 21.55 7.25 3.95
CA TRP A 246 21.66 8.40 4.83
C TRP A 246 21.02 9.61 4.19
N LYS A 247 20.22 10.34 4.94
CA LYS A 247 19.53 11.56 4.52
C LYS A 247 20.05 12.76 5.32
N CYS A 248 20.31 13.86 4.63
CA CYS A 248 20.73 15.10 5.26
C CYS A 248 19.55 15.74 6.02
N THR A 249 19.80 16.21 7.23
CA THR A 249 18.78 16.87 8.08
C THR A 249 18.37 18.25 7.56
N GLU A 250 19.24 18.91 6.76
CA GLU A 250 19.02 20.29 6.31
C GLU A 250 18.61 20.40 4.84
N CYS A 251 19.31 19.71 3.94
CA CYS A 251 19.10 19.88 2.48
C CYS A 251 18.50 18.66 1.79
N GLU A 252 18.07 17.68 2.55
CA GLU A 252 17.47 16.42 2.08
C GLU A 252 18.33 15.60 1.10
N ASN A 253 19.62 15.95 0.94
CA ASN A 253 20.54 15.15 0.12
C ASN A 253 20.61 13.71 0.63
N ILE A 254 20.68 12.76 -0.28
CA ILE A 254 20.71 11.33 0.01
C ILE A 254 22.04 10.74 -0.41
N GLU A 255 22.72 10.05 0.50
CA GLU A 255 23.90 9.22 0.23
C GLU A 255 23.53 7.73 0.40
N ARG A 256 24.04 6.92 -0.49
CA ARG A 256 23.85 5.48 -0.51
C ARG A 256 25.21 4.80 -0.31
N LEU A 257 25.39 4.07 0.78
CA LEU A 257 26.68 3.47 1.17
C LEU A 257 26.49 1.96 1.30
N PHE A 258 26.96 1.23 0.32
CA PHE A 258 26.68 -0.20 0.16
C PHE A 258 27.75 -1.12 0.79
N SER A 259 28.83 -0.56 1.30
CA SER A 259 29.90 -1.34 1.94
C SER A 259 30.38 -0.68 3.23
N ARG A 260 30.90 -1.52 4.14
CA ARG A 260 31.56 -1.04 5.36
C ARG A 260 32.67 -0.03 5.02
N LYS A 261 33.43 -0.28 3.95
CA LYS A 261 34.51 0.60 3.54
C LYS A 261 33.97 1.99 3.16
N GLU A 262 32.91 2.07 2.37
CA GLU A 262 32.30 3.35 2.00
C GLU A 262 31.78 4.12 3.23
N ILE A 263 31.20 3.40 4.19
CA ILE A 263 30.73 3.99 5.44
C ILE A 263 31.90 4.57 6.23
N VAL A 264 32.99 3.78 6.42
CA VAL A 264 34.21 4.21 7.14
C VAL A 264 34.85 5.42 6.44
N ASP A 265 34.97 5.39 5.11
CA ASP A 265 35.59 6.47 4.32
C ASP A 265 34.79 7.79 4.40
N MET A 266 33.50 7.72 4.67
CA MET A 266 32.61 8.89 4.76
C MET A 266 32.24 9.30 6.20
N ALA A 267 32.50 8.45 7.18
CA ALA A 267 32.14 8.72 8.56
C ALA A 267 32.95 9.89 9.14
N ASP A 268 32.24 10.76 9.84
CA ASP A 268 32.81 11.83 10.65
C ASP A 268 33.06 11.34 12.09
N ASP A 269 32.23 10.40 12.54
CA ASP A 269 32.34 9.73 13.82
C ASP A 269 31.99 8.26 13.72
N LEU A 270 32.84 7.40 14.30
CA LEU A 270 32.70 5.95 14.35
C LEU A 270 32.84 5.48 15.80
N PRO A 271 31.80 5.58 16.64
CA PRO A 271 31.88 5.31 18.08
C PRO A 271 32.40 3.91 18.41
N ASP A 272 32.05 2.92 17.60
CA ASP A 272 32.46 1.51 17.79
C ASP A 272 33.67 1.11 16.90
N GLY A 273 34.37 2.12 16.30
CA GLY A 273 35.53 1.92 15.41
C GLY A 273 35.18 1.34 14.04
N PRO A 274 36.21 1.03 13.20
CA PRO A 274 35.99 0.66 11.80
C PRO A 274 35.36 -0.74 11.60
N ASN A 275 35.35 -1.58 12.65
CA ASN A 275 34.75 -2.91 12.64
C ASN A 275 33.38 -2.97 13.32
N PHE A 276 32.67 -1.84 13.36
CA PHE A 276 31.35 -1.71 13.97
C PHE A 276 30.37 -2.79 13.48
N GLU A 277 29.36 -3.09 14.30
CA GLU A 277 28.27 -3.98 13.93
C GLU A 277 27.36 -3.28 12.90
N LEU A 278 27.02 -3.97 11.80
CA LEU A 278 26.19 -3.44 10.70
C LEU A 278 24.71 -3.36 11.04
N HIS A 279 24.25 -4.06 12.08
CA HIS A 279 22.86 -4.02 12.50
C HIS A 279 22.54 -2.78 13.34
N ARG A 280 21.25 -2.52 13.50
CA ARG A 280 20.75 -1.56 14.49
C ARG A 280 20.95 -2.12 15.91
N PRO A 281 21.27 -1.30 16.91
CA PRO A 281 21.37 0.18 16.87
C PRO A 281 22.78 0.72 16.54
N TRP A 282 23.76 -0.13 16.27
CA TRP A 282 25.16 0.28 16.11
C TRP A 282 25.38 1.15 14.88
N ILE A 283 24.86 0.74 13.72
CA ILE A 283 24.98 1.51 12.47
C ILE A 283 24.30 2.89 12.56
N ASP A 284 23.27 3.03 13.40
CA ASP A 284 22.53 4.30 13.58
C ASP A 284 23.34 5.36 14.36
N LYS A 285 24.39 4.93 15.07
CA LYS A 285 25.29 5.84 15.83
C LYS A 285 26.31 6.55 14.93
N ILE A 286 26.51 6.03 13.72
CA ILE A 286 27.52 6.55 12.80
C ILE A 286 27.09 7.91 12.27
N SER A 287 27.95 8.92 12.44
CA SER A 287 27.72 10.25 11.90
C SER A 287 28.44 10.44 10.57
N ILE A 288 27.72 10.98 9.60
CA ILE A 288 28.22 11.30 8.25
C ILE A 288 27.91 12.77 7.96
N LYS A 289 28.84 13.48 7.33
CA LYS A 289 28.62 14.86 6.86
C LYS A 289 28.10 14.90 5.43
N CYS A 290 27.12 15.74 5.21
CA CYS A 290 26.56 15.97 3.89
C CYS A 290 27.58 16.66 2.96
N LYS A 291 27.84 16.07 1.80
CA LYS A 291 28.75 16.64 0.79
C LYS A 291 28.25 17.98 0.20
N LYS A 292 26.93 18.27 0.29
CA LYS A 292 26.35 19.50 -0.27
C LYS A 292 26.36 20.68 0.70
N CYS A 293 25.99 20.47 1.96
CA CYS A 293 25.81 21.57 2.93
C CYS A 293 26.61 21.39 4.21
N ASN A 294 27.38 20.31 4.34
CA ASN A 294 28.20 19.97 5.49
C ASN A 294 27.42 19.72 6.80
N ALA A 295 26.09 19.68 6.74
CA ALA A 295 25.25 19.32 7.89
C ALA A 295 25.30 17.81 8.16
N LYS A 296 24.81 17.41 9.33
CA LYS A 296 24.74 16.00 9.74
C LYS A 296 23.76 15.23 8.84
N MET A 297 24.12 14.00 8.50
CA MET A 297 23.23 13.04 7.88
C MET A 297 22.83 11.97 8.88
N GLN A 298 21.57 11.56 8.82
CA GLN A 298 21.02 10.46 9.58
C GLN A 298 20.69 9.30 8.64
N ARG A 299 20.95 8.06 9.08
CA ARG A 299 20.52 6.88 8.38
C ARG A 299 19.00 6.77 8.45
N GLU A 300 18.38 6.36 7.37
CA GLU A 300 16.95 6.03 7.35
C GLU A 300 16.66 4.84 8.26
N GLU A 301 15.71 4.97 9.19
CA GLU A 301 15.49 3.99 10.27
C GLU A 301 14.91 2.64 9.81
N PHE A 302 14.72 2.46 8.53
CA PHE A 302 14.20 1.24 7.93
C PHE A 302 15.22 0.10 7.91
N VAL A 303 14.68 -1.12 7.85
CA VAL A 303 15.41 -2.33 7.43
C VAL A 303 14.84 -2.81 6.10
N LEU A 304 15.62 -3.59 5.37
CA LEU A 304 15.16 -4.20 4.12
C LEU A 304 14.09 -5.27 4.36
N ASP A 305 13.18 -5.39 3.43
CA ASP A 305 12.21 -6.48 3.40
C ASP A 305 12.92 -7.83 3.40
N THR A 306 12.46 -8.76 4.23
CA THR A 306 12.97 -10.13 4.26
C THR A 306 12.87 -10.82 2.90
N TRP A 307 11.86 -10.49 2.11
CA TRP A 307 11.70 -10.99 0.75
C TRP A 307 12.75 -10.44 -0.21
N HIS A 308 13.23 -9.21 -0.02
CA HIS A 308 14.40 -8.69 -0.71
C HIS A 308 15.64 -9.53 -0.38
N ASN A 309 15.91 -9.74 0.92
CA ASN A 309 17.08 -10.53 1.31
C ASN A 309 17.01 -11.95 0.76
N SER A 310 15.84 -12.56 0.71
CA SER A 310 15.63 -13.89 0.14
C SER A 310 15.78 -13.92 -1.38
N GLY A 311 15.29 -12.88 -2.06
CA GLY A 311 15.44 -12.73 -3.52
C GLY A 311 16.88 -12.47 -3.94
N ALA A 312 17.65 -11.78 -3.08
CA ALA A 312 19.08 -11.52 -3.30
C ALA A 312 20.00 -12.73 -2.99
N ALA A 313 19.47 -13.84 -2.49
CA ALA A 313 20.27 -14.98 -2.08
C ALA A 313 21.33 -15.45 -3.11
N PRO A 314 21.05 -15.55 -4.42
CA PRO A 314 22.06 -15.91 -5.40
C PRO A 314 23.24 -14.95 -5.48
N PHE A 315 23.00 -13.66 -5.29
CA PHE A 315 24.03 -12.61 -5.34
C PHE A 315 24.81 -12.51 -4.02
N ALA A 316 24.15 -12.85 -2.90
CA ALA A 316 24.74 -12.74 -1.58
C ALA A 316 25.57 -13.96 -1.17
N SER A 317 25.28 -15.14 -1.75
CA SER A 317 25.89 -16.41 -1.34
C SER A 317 26.90 -16.99 -2.34
N LEU A 318 26.90 -16.53 -3.59
CA LEU A 318 27.80 -17.00 -4.63
C LEU A 318 28.82 -15.92 -4.99
N SER A 319 30.05 -16.32 -5.31
CA SER A 319 31.00 -15.45 -6.01
C SER A 319 30.52 -15.20 -7.45
N ASP A 320 31.07 -14.19 -8.12
CA ASP A 320 30.69 -13.86 -9.50
C ASP A 320 30.85 -15.06 -10.44
N ASP A 321 31.97 -15.78 -10.31
CA ASP A 321 32.27 -17.01 -11.10
C ASP A 321 31.29 -18.15 -10.82
N GLU A 322 30.88 -18.34 -9.57
CA GLU A 322 29.88 -19.34 -9.18
C GLU A 322 28.48 -18.94 -9.66
N TYR A 323 28.13 -17.67 -9.56
CA TYR A 323 26.86 -17.16 -10.07
C TYR A 323 26.73 -17.40 -11.57
N GLU A 324 27.73 -17.05 -12.37
CA GLU A 324 27.71 -17.25 -13.82
C GLU A 324 27.59 -18.72 -14.22
N LYS A 325 28.15 -19.65 -13.41
CA LYS A 325 28.08 -21.09 -13.65
C LYS A 325 26.79 -21.74 -13.18
N THR A 326 26.13 -21.16 -12.17
CA THR A 326 25.02 -21.78 -11.45
C THR A 326 23.67 -21.20 -11.86
N ILE A 327 23.63 -19.90 -12.21
CA ILE A 327 22.40 -19.20 -12.54
C ILE A 327 22.29 -18.99 -14.06
N PRO A 328 21.22 -19.42 -14.72
CA PRO A 328 19.97 -19.99 -14.16
C PRO A 328 20.14 -21.41 -13.59
N ALA A 329 19.60 -21.63 -12.41
CA ALA A 329 19.55 -22.98 -11.83
C ALA A 329 18.67 -23.90 -12.71
N PRO A 330 19.03 -25.19 -12.87
CA PRO A 330 18.27 -26.08 -13.74
C PRO A 330 16.82 -26.28 -13.31
N PHE A 331 16.58 -26.40 -12.00
CA PHE A 331 15.27 -26.74 -11.45
C PHE A 331 15.05 -26.09 -10.07
N PHE A 332 13.83 -25.58 -9.88
CA PHE A 332 13.32 -25.12 -8.59
C PHE A 332 11.97 -25.75 -8.27
N THR A 333 11.69 -25.94 -6.99
CA THR A 333 10.39 -26.39 -6.53
C THR A 333 10.00 -25.73 -5.23
N GLU A 334 8.74 -25.26 -5.16
CA GLU A 334 8.16 -24.60 -3.99
C GLU A 334 6.62 -24.68 -4.01
N GLY A 335 5.99 -24.34 -2.91
CA GLY A 335 4.53 -24.26 -2.83
C GLY A 335 3.95 -23.18 -3.76
N ILE A 336 2.70 -23.36 -4.17
CA ILE A 336 1.99 -22.45 -5.08
C ILE A 336 1.86 -21.02 -4.51
N ASP A 337 1.92 -20.83 -3.19
CA ASP A 337 1.93 -19.53 -2.55
C ASP A 337 3.19 -18.72 -2.89
N GLN A 338 4.29 -19.37 -3.27
CA GLN A 338 5.54 -18.72 -3.69
C GLN A 338 5.46 -18.05 -5.05
N THR A 339 4.37 -18.20 -5.78
CA THR A 339 4.05 -17.36 -6.94
C THR A 339 3.96 -15.87 -6.55
N ARG A 340 3.72 -15.54 -5.27
CA ARG A 340 3.76 -14.20 -4.69
C ARG A 340 4.70 -14.14 -3.47
N GLY A 341 5.75 -14.92 -3.48
CA GLY A 341 6.78 -15.02 -2.46
C GLY A 341 8.15 -15.19 -3.10
N TRP A 342 8.92 -16.21 -2.69
CA TRP A 342 10.31 -16.36 -3.06
C TRP A 342 10.54 -16.55 -4.58
N ALA A 343 9.70 -17.32 -5.28
CA ALA A 343 9.84 -17.46 -6.73
C ALA A 343 9.72 -16.10 -7.45
N TYR A 344 8.81 -15.23 -6.96
CA TYR A 344 8.62 -13.89 -7.51
C TYR A 344 9.83 -12.99 -7.22
N THR A 345 10.29 -12.93 -5.98
CA THR A 345 11.38 -12.03 -5.59
C THR A 345 12.71 -12.43 -6.21
N LEU A 346 13.02 -13.73 -6.30
CA LEU A 346 14.17 -14.25 -7.05
C LEU A 346 14.17 -13.74 -8.51
N LEU A 347 13.02 -13.87 -9.19
CA LEU A 347 12.91 -13.43 -10.58
C LEU A 347 13.09 -11.92 -10.72
N ILE A 348 12.40 -11.13 -9.90
CA ILE A 348 12.46 -9.67 -9.98
C ILE A 348 13.87 -9.17 -9.71
N GLU A 349 14.53 -9.67 -8.67
CA GLU A 349 15.89 -9.23 -8.34
C GLU A 349 16.92 -9.67 -9.35
N ASN A 350 16.78 -10.88 -9.90
CA ASN A 350 17.63 -11.31 -10.98
C ASN A 350 17.51 -10.42 -12.23
N VAL A 351 16.30 -9.99 -12.56
CA VAL A 351 16.05 -9.05 -13.65
C VAL A 351 16.62 -7.66 -13.36
N ILE A 352 16.51 -7.18 -12.12
CA ILE A 352 17.08 -5.90 -11.68
C ILE A 352 18.61 -5.96 -11.77
N PHE A 353 19.22 -6.97 -11.17
CA PHE A 353 20.66 -7.13 -11.09
C PHE A 353 21.32 -7.22 -12.47
N ASN A 354 20.80 -8.09 -13.32
CA ASN A 354 21.33 -8.27 -14.67
C ASN A 354 20.89 -7.18 -15.66
N ASN A 355 19.86 -6.42 -15.35
CA ASN A 355 19.17 -5.51 -16.26
C ASN A 355 18.73 -6.18 -17.60
N LYS A 356 18.51 -7.49 -17.58
CA LYS A 356 18.16 -8.35 -18.74
C LYS A 356 16.93 -9.19 -18.42
N ALA A 357 16.27 -9.69 -19.48
CA ALA A 357 15.15 -10.64 -19.38
C ALA A 357 15.68 -12.08 -19.16
N ILE A 358 16.34 -12.31 -18.03
CA ILE A 358 16.93 -13.59 -17.63
C ILE A 358 16.25 -14.04 -16.33
N SER A 359 15.74 -15.27 -16.31
CA SER A 359 15.22 -15.90 -15.10
C SER A 359 16.36 -16.51 -14.28
N PRO A 360 16.28 -16.54 -12.94
CA PRO A 360 17.26 -17.23 -12.10
C PRO A 360 17.11 -18.75 -12.14
N TYR A 361 16.09 -19.29 -12.79
CA TYR A 361 15.81 -20.73 -12.92
C TYR A 361 15.28 -21.06 -14.32
N ASN A 362 15.64 -22.25 -14.83
CA ASN A 362 15.19 -22.73 -16.12
C ASN A 362 13.82 -23.40 -16.04
N SER A 363 13.56 -24.16 -14.97
CA SER A 363 12.28 -24.81 -14.74
C SER A 363 11.81 -24.64 -13.31
N PHE A 364 10.48 -24.59 -13.12
CA PHE A 364 9.85 -24.39 -11.80
C PHE A 364 8.62 -25.26 -11.61
N LEU A 365 8.64 -26.11 -10.58
CA LEU A 365 7.51 -26.89 -10.13
C LEU A 365 6.84 -26.20 -8.93
N PHE A 366 5.65 -25.67 -9.15
CA PHE A 366 4.81 -25.18 -8.05
C PHE A 366 3.94 -26.31 -7.48
N GLN A 367 4.19 -26.68 -6.25
CA GLN A 367 3.44 -27.72 -5.55
C GLN A 367 2.12 -27.18 -4.99
N GLY A 368 1.08 -28.00 -5.01
CA GLY A 368 -0.18 -27.69 -4.35
C GLY A 368 -0.06 -27.73 -2.82
N HIS A 369 -1.05 -27.17 -2.12
CA HIS A 369 -1.15 -27.34 -0.66
C HIS A 369 -1.71 -28.71 -0.31
N VAL A 370 -1.17 -29.32 0.74
CA VAL A 370 -1.85 -30.44 1.42
C VAL A 370 -3.01 -29.85 2.20
N LEU A 371 -4.19 -30.41 2.00
CA LEU A 371 -5.45 -29.93 2.58
C LEU A 371 -5.95 -30.90 3.65
N ASP A 372 -6.78 -30.40 4.58
CA ASP A 372 -7.50 -31.25 5.50
C ASP A 372 -8.62 -32.06 4.81
N GLU A 373 -9.29 -32.96 5.55
CA GLU A 373 -10.38 -33.80 5.04
C GLU A 373 -11.55 -33.00 4.43
N LYS A 374 -11.69 -31.73 4.80
CA LYS A 374 -12.73 -30.80 4.31
C LYS A 374 -12.27 -29.95 3.13
N GLY A 375 -11.03 -30.17 2.66
CA GLY A 375 -10.44 -29.38 1.59
C GLY A 375 -9.93 -27.99 2.03
N ASN A 376 -9.76 -27.74 3.32
CA ASN A 376 -9.22 -26.47 3.80
C ASN A 376 -7.70 -26.54 3.93
N LYS A 377 -7.04 -25.39 3.72
CA LYS A 377 -5.61 -25.26 3.96
C LYS A 377 -5.30 -25.52 5.44
N MET A 378 -4.33 -26.39 5.72
CA MET A 378 -3.86 -26.65 7.08
C MET A 378 -3.09 -25.44 7.63
N SER A 379 -3.35 -25.09 8.88
CA SER A 379 -2.69 -23.98 9.56
C SER A 379 -2.68 -24.21 11.08
N LYS A 380 -1.56 -23.85 11.72
CA LYS A 380 -1.43 -23.94 13.19
C LYS A 380 -2.50 -23.12 13.93
N SER A 381 -2.92 -22.00 13.35
CA SER A 381 -3.94 -21.11 13.94
C SER A 381 -5.36 -21.70 13.90
N THR A 382 -5.63 -22.63 12.97
CA THR A 382 -6.93 -23.33 12.87
C THR A 382 -6.91 -24.69 13.56
N GLY A 383 -5.74 -25.15 14.00
CA GLY A 383 -5.60 -26.42 14.72
C GLY A 383 -5.83 -27.69 13.88
N ASN A 384 -5.85 -27.55 12.55
CA ASN A 384 -6.06 -28.66 11.60
C ASN A 384 -4.77 -29.18 10.96
N VAL A 385 -3.62 -28.92 11.60
CA VAL A 385 -2.30 -29.37 11.11
C VAL A 385 -2.06 -30.82 11.53
N LEU A 386 -1.60 -31.63 10.57
CA LEU A 386 -0.98 -32.92 10.85
C LEU A 386 0.53 -32.70 10.90
N ASP A 387 1.17 -33.15 11.98
CA ASP A 387 2.62 -33.09 12.09
C ASP A 387 3.24 -34.19 11.21
N ALA A 388 4.23 -33.82 10.42
CA ALA A 388 4.91 -34.75 9.53
C ALA A 388 5.67 -35.84 10.31
N ALA A 389 6.22 -35.52 11.49
CA ALA A 389 6.89 -36.50 12.34
C ALA A 389 5.93 -37.57 12.83
N ASP A 390 4.72 -37.17 13.28
CA ASP A 390 3.67 -38.09 13.71
C ASP A 390 3.19 -39.02 12.59
N LEU A 391 3.22 -38.56 11.34
CA LEU A 391 2.90 -39.39 10.18
C LEU A 391 4.02 -40.37 9.86
N LEU A 392 5.28 -39.91 9.89
CA LEU A 392 6.45 -40.75 9.61
C LEU A 392 6.65 -41.85 10.66
N ASP A 393 6.21 -41.64 11.90
CA ASP A 393 6.21 -42.66 12.95
C ASP A 393 5.17 -43.75 12.70
N LYS A 394 4.12 -43.47 11.93
CA LYS A 394 3.00 -44.39 11.68
C LYS A 394 3.05 -45.04 10.30
N TYR A 395 3.64 -44.37 9.33
CA TYR A 395 3.62 -44.78 7.93
C TYR A 395 5.02 -44.74 7.32
N PRO A 396 5.33 -45.62 6.35
CA PRO A 396 6.56 -45.55 5.58
C PRO A 396 6.69 -44.16 4.89
N VAL A 397 7.92 -43.64 4.83
CA VAL A 397 8.24 -42.35 4.23
C VAL A 397 7.74 -42.20 2.79
N ASP A 398 7.74 -43.31 2.03
CA ASP A 398 7.27 -43.33 0.63
C ASP A 398 5.76 -43.17 0.47
N LEU A 399 5.01 -43.19 1.58
CA LEU A 399 3.55 -42.98 1.62
C LEU A 399 3.19 -41.56 2.12
N VAL A 400 4.08 -40.89 2.83
CA VAL A 400 3.90 -39.58 3.41
C VAL A 400 4.40 -38.50 2.47
#